data_20bc188ca750a0663c0ca94c4084d6f2
#
_entry.id   20bc188ca750a0663c0ca94c4084d6f2
#
_cell.length_a   1.000
_cell.length_b   1.000
_cell.length_c   1.000
_cell.angle_alpha   90.00
_cell.angle_beta   90.00
_cell.angle_gamma   90.00
#
_symmetry.space_group_name_H-M   'P 1'
#
loop_
_entity.id
_entity.type
_entity.pdbx_description
1 polymer ?
#
loop_
_entity_poly.entity_id
_entity_poly.type
_entity_poly.pdbx_seq_one_letter_code
_entity_poly.pdbx_strand_id
1 'polypeptide(L)'
;MIRVENLSYTYPGSEKRVLKDISFEINEGEIFGFLGPSGAGKSTTQKVLNGLLKGFEGAVFINGTDLSRMERSFYERIGVAFEFPNLYLKLTALENLQLYASFFKSATRDPEELLKMVDLDGDRDTRVEAFSKGMKMRLSFVRALLNNPELLFLDEPTAGLDPGNARIMKDIIQDLQRQGVTVFLTTHHMDDAGELCNRLAFMVDGTLPVIDYTKELRLRHGKKTVRVEYREGGKINSLEFPVDHLGSNPAFSDILQNREILTIHTQEASLEDIFIKVTGKQLKH
;
A
#
# COMPACT_ATOMS: atom_id res chain seq x y z
N MET A 1 13.96 7.52 7.84
CA MET A 1 13.99 7.63 6.37
C MET A 1 13.30 8.90 5.87
N ILE A 2 11.99 9.09 6.08
CA ILE A 2 11.25 10.31 5.72
C ILE A 2 10.69 10.97 6.97
N ARG A 3 10.76 12.31 7.07
CA ARG A 3 10.09 13.11 8.10
C ARG A 3 9.36 14.28 7.44
N VAL A 4 8.08 14.39 7.73
CA VAL A 4 7.18 15.42 7.23
C VAL A 4 6.65 16.23 8.39
N GLU A 5 6.78 17.56 8.32
CA GLU A 5 6.38 18.49 9.36
C GLU A 5 5.43 19.56 8.77
N ASN A 6 4.20 19.58 9.27
CA ASN A 6 3.17 20.57 8.97
C ASN A 6 2.95 20.81 7.45
N LEU A 7 3.00 19.69 6.68
CA LEU A 7 2.86 19.76 5.24
C LEU A 7 1.46 20.18 4.84
N SER A 8 1.37 21.30 4.12
CA SER A 8 0.14 21.78 3.48
C SER A 8 0.38 22.04 2.00
N TYR A 9 -0.64 21.79 1.19
CA TYR A 9 -0.53 22.01 -0.26
C TYR A 9 -1.86 22.44 -0.89
N THR A 10 -1.74 23.43 -1.79
CA THR A 10 -2.82 23.91 -2.64
C THR A 10 -2.33 23.91 -4.09
N TYR A 11 -3.08 23.33 -5.02
CA TYR A 11 -2.72 23.35 -6.44
C TYR A 11 -2.77 24.77 -6.99
N PRO A 12 -1.85 25.15 -7.89
CA PRO A 12 -1.90 26.44 -8.56
C PRO A 12 -3.26 26.68 -9.23
N GLY A 13 -3.84 27.87 -8.99
CA GLY A 13 -5.15 28.23 -9.51
C GLY A 13 -6.35 27.66 -8.75
N SER A 14 -6.14 26.95 -7.64
CA SER A 14 -7.20 26.46 -6.76
C SER A 14 -7.16 27.19 -5.41
N GLU A 15 -8.32 27.47 -4.82
CA GLU A 15 -8.43 27.95 -3.44
C GLU A 15 -8.51 26.79 -2.44
N LYS A 16 -8.75 25.57 -2.93
CA LYS A 16 -8.94 24.38 -2.09
C LYS A 16 -7.60 23.83 -1.63
N ARG A 17 -7.33 23.90 -0.32
CA ARG A 17 -6.19 23.24 0.32
C ARG A 17 -6.42 21.72 0.31
N VAL A 18 -5.55 20.98 -0.42
CA VAL A 18 -5.64 19.52 -0.58
C VAL A 18 -4.95 18.79 0.56
N LEU A 19 -3.80 19.30 1.02
CA LEU A 19 -3.12 18.80 2.22
C LEU A 19 -3.22 19.88 3.30
N LYS A 20 -3.52 19.47 4.54
CA LYS A 20 -3.86 20.36 5.64
C LYS A 20 -3.06 20.02 6.87
N ASP A 21 -1.85 20.59 6.96
CA ASP A 21 -1.00 20.51 8.16
C ASP A 21 -0.72 19.05 8.59
N ILE A 22 -0.32 18.21 7.63
CA ILE A 22 -0.03 16.81 7.92
C ILE A 22 1.43 16.63 8.39
N SER A 23 1.61 15.85 9.45
CA SER A 23 2.93 15.52 9.98
C SER A 23 3.02 14.02 10.23
N PHE A 24 4.11 13.39 9.77
CA PHE A 24 4.36 11.96 9.95
C PHE A 24 5.82 11.60 9.69
N GLU A 25 6.20 10.41 10.11
CA GLU A 25 7.53 9.86 9.86
C GLU A 25 7.42 8.45 9.25
N ILE A 26 8.38 8.12 8.39
CA ILE A 26 8.55 6.78 7.81
C ILE A 26 9.95 6.30 8.20
N ASN A 27 10.01 5.14 8.84
CA ASN A 27 11.28 4.53 9.23
C ASN A 27 11.94 3.84 8.03
N GLU A 28 13.24 3.62 8.12
CA GLU A 28 13.97 2.86 7.13
C GLU A 28 13.52 1.38 7.14
N GLY A 29 13.35 0.79 5.96
CA GLY A 29 12.97 -0.61 5.80
C GLY A 29 11.53 -0.94 6.24
N GLU A 30 10.62 0.06 6.37
CA GLU A 30 9.21 -0.21 6.61
C GLU A 30 8.35 -0.01 5.35
N ILE A 31 7.24 -0.74 5.28
CA ILE A 31 6.15 -0.45 4.36
C ILE A 31 5.15 0.44 5.10
N PHE A 32 5.07 1.70 4.68
CA PHE A 32 4.15 2.70 5.24
C PHE A 32 3.05 3.03 4.24
N GLY A 33 1.78 2.84 4.64
CA GLY A 33 0.63 3.02 3.77
C GLY A 33 -0.20 4.26 4.07
N PHE A 34 -0.63 4.99 3.04
CA PHE A 34 -1.74 5.94 3.14
C PHE A 34 -3.01 5.29 2.64
N LEU A 35 -3.99 5.21 3.52
CA LEU A 35 -5.26 4.54 3.30
C LEU A 35 -6.42 5.53 3.41
N GLY A 36 -7.30 5.57 2.42
CA GLY A 36 -8.43 6.50 2.43
C GLY A 36 -9.14 6.60 1.08
N PRO A 37 -10.27 7.31 1.02
CA PRO A 37 -11.08 7.43 -0.19
C PRO A 37 -10.35 8.17 -1.30
N SER A 38 -10.85 8.03 -2.53
CA SER A 38 -10.38 8.83 -3.67
C SER A 38 -10.54 10.32 -3.38
N GLY A 39 -9.54 11.11 -3.77
CA GLY A 39 -9.51 12.56 -3.52
C GLY A 39 -9.13 12.98 -2.09
N ALA A 40 -8.79 12.05 -1.18
CA ALA A 40 -8.36 12.38 0.19
C ALA A 40 -7.01 13.13 0.26
N GLY A 41 -6.17 13.05 -0.78
CA GLY A 41 -4.85 13.71 -0.85
C GLY A 41 -3.67 12.75 -0.95
N LYS A 42 -3.89 11.43 -0.97
CA LYS A 42 -2.84 10.39 -0.97
C LYS A 42 -1.82 10.57 -2.09
N SER A 43 -2.26 10.55 -3.34
CA SER A 43 -1.37 10.74 -4.51
C SER A 43 -0.74 12.13 -4.57
N THR A 44 -1.40 13.16 -4.00
CA THR A 44 -0.81 14.50 -3.86
C THR A 44 0.37 14.46 -2.89
N THR A 45 0.21 13.80 -1.74
CA THR A 45 1.32 13.61 -0.78
C THR A 45 2.47 12.86 -1.43
N GLN A 46 2.20 11.76 -2.13
CA GLN A 46 3.24 11.00 -2.84
C GLN A 46 3.99 11.88 -3.86
N LYS A 47 3.27 12.71 -4.63
CA LYS A 47 3.88 13.62 -5.61
C LYS A 47 4.72 14.73 -4.96
N VAL A 48 4.38 15.17 -3.75
CA VAL A 48 5.25 16.07 -2.97
C VAL A 48 6.51 15.31 -2.54
N LEU A 49 6.37 14.13 -1.92
CA LEU A 49 7.49 13.36 -1.39
C LEU A 49 8.51 12.95 -2.46
N ASN A 50 8.05 12.63 -3.67
CA ASN A 50 8.93 12.29 -4.78
C ASN A 50 9.45 13.51 -5.57
N GLY A 51 9.18 14.74 -5.10
CA GLY A 51 9.70 15.98 -5.67
C GLY A 51 9.01 16.47 -6.95
N LEU A 52 7.90 15.83 -7.38
CA LEU A 52 7.13 16.27 -8.56
C LEU A 52 6.32 17.53 -8.28
N LEU A 53 5.79 17.70 -7.08
CA LEU A 53 5.06 18.91 -6.67
C LEU A 53 5.95 19.76 -5.76
N LYS A 54 6.05 21.04 -6.11
CA LYS A 54 6.81 22.06 -5.38
C LYS A 54 5.85 23.14 -4.87
N GLY A 55 6.34 24.03 -3.99
CA GLY A 55 5.54 25.14 -3.47
C GLY A 55 4.56 24.73 -2.36
N PHE A 56 4.85 23.66 -1.64
CA PHE A 56 4.16 23.26 -0.41
C PHE A 56 4.62 24.12 0.78
N GLU A 57 3.77 24.23 1.80
CA GLU A 57 4.10 24.80 3.11
C GLU A 57 4.55 23.67 4.05
N GLY A 58 5.36 24.01 5.07
CA GLY A 58 5.94 23.03 5.99
C GLY A 58 7.31 22.53 5.53
N ALA A 59 7.76 21.39 6.05
CA ALA A 59 9.07 20.83 5.73
C ALA A 59 8.99 19.33 5.47
N VAL A 60 9.81 18.85 4.52
CA VAL A 60 9.95 17.43 4.19
C VAL A 60 11.44 17.11 4.15
N PHE A 61 11.83 16.10 4.93
CA PHE A 61 13.20 15.61 4.98
C PHE A 61 13.25 14.15 4.54
N ILE A 62 14.21 13.82 3.68
CA ILE A 62 14.49 12.44 3.27
C ILE A 62 15.95 12.16 3.55
N ASN A 63 16.23 11.13 4.36
CA ASN A 63 17.59 10.83 4.86
C ASN A 63 18.27 12.06 5.49
N GLY A 64 17.50 12.87 6.24
CA GLY A 64 17.98 14.08 6.90
C GLY A 64 18.20 15.28 5.98
N THR A 65 18.04 15.14 4.67
CA THR A 65 18.17 16.23 3.71
C THR A 65 16.79 16.82 3.39
N ASP A 66 16.69 18.16 3.46
CA ASP A 66 15.49 18.90 3.07
C ASP A 66 15.17 18.67 1.59
N LEU A 67 13.93 18.28 1.28
CA LEU A 67 13.47 17.97 -0.08
C LEU A 67 13.63 19.17 -1.04
N SER A 68 13.52 20.40 -0.52
CA SER A 68 13.72 21.63 -1.33
C SER A 68 15.15 21.79 -1.85
N ARG A 69 16.11 21.10 -1.21
CA ARG A 69 17.55 21.11 -1.55
C ARG A 69 18.00 19.84 -2.25
N MET A 70 17.07 18.93 -2.59
CA MET A 70 17.40 17.68 -3.24
C MET A 70 17.96 17.90 -4.65
N GLU A 71 19.10 17.26 -4.92
CA GLU A 71 19.78 17.24 -6.20
C GLU A 71 19.27 16.10 -7.09
N ARG A 72 19.73 16.07 -8.34
CA ARG A 72 19.42 14.98 -9.28
C ARG A 72 19.78 13.59 -8.77
N SER A 73 20.80 13.48 -7.92
CA SER A 73 21.24 12.24 -7.28
C SER A 73 20.14 11.60 -6.42
N PHE A 74 19.16 12.36 -5.95
CA PHE A 74 17.98 11.82 -5.26
C PHE A 74 17.19 10.86 -6.15
N TYR A 75 16.98 11.22 -7.42
CA TYR A 75 16.20 10.41 -8.37
C TYR A 75 16.91 9.11 -8.78
N GLU A 76 18.24 9.01 -8.58
CA GLU A 76 18.99 7.77 -8.76
C GLU A 76 18.69 6.71 -7.66
N ARG A 77 18.10 7.13 -6.54
CA ARG A 77 17.87 6.28 -5.37
C ARG A 77 16.40 6.02 -5.05
N ILE A 78 15.49 6.59 -5.83
CA ILE A 78 14.06 6.37 -5.64
C ILE A 78 13.45 5.65 -6.84
N GLY A 79 12.46 4.80 -6.56
CA GLY A 79 11.58 4.22 -7.57
C GLY A 79 10.18 4.78 -7.44
N VAL A 80 9.49 5.01 -8.56
CA VAL A 80 8.11 5.54 -8.54
C VAL A 80 7.25 4.78 -9.54
N ALA A 81 6.18 4.15 -9.04
CA ALA A 81 5.12 3.58 -9.86
C ALA A 81 3.81 4.30 -9.58
N PHE A 82 3.21 4.90 -10.62
CA PHE A 82 1.95 5.62 -10.54
C PHE A 82 0.77 4.71 -10.89
N GLU A 83 -0.41 5.03 -10.37
CA GLU A 83 -1.67 4.35 -10.71
C GLU A 83 -1.91 4.23 -12.22
N PHE A 84 -1.59 5.29 -12.97
CA PHE A 84 -1.66 5.29 -14.42
C PHE A 84 -0.25 5.11 -15.01
N PRO A 85 0.04 3.95 -15.64
CA PRO A 85 1.35 3.67 -16.19
C PRO A 85 1.69 4.61 -17.34
N ASN A 86 2.74 5.42 -17.17
CA ASN A 86 3.29 6.26 -18.23
C ASN A 86 4.38 5.46 -18.98
N LEU A 87 3.95 4.68 -19.97
CA LEU A 87 4.81 3.81 -20.78
C LEU A 87 4.81 4.25 -22.25
N TYR A 88 5.89 3.99 -22.95
CA TYR A 88 5.99 4.24 -24.38
C TYR A 88 5.27 3.10 -25.15
N LEU A 89 4.04 3.37 -25.60
CA LEU A 89 3.14 2.37 -26.15
C LEU A 89 3.67 1.71 -27.43
N LYS A 90 4.48 2.42 -28.22
CA LYS A 90 5.05 1.92 -29.48
C LYS A 90 6.32 1.09 -29.31
N LEU A 91 6.91 1.14 -28.13
CA LEU A 91 8.05 0.30 -27.77
C LEU A 91 7.57 -1.03 -27.19
N THR A 92 8.42 -2.06 -27.29
CA THR A 92 8.23 -3.33 -26.60
C THR A 92 8.42 -3.19 -25.08
N ALA A 93 8.10 -4.22 -24.32
CA ALA A 93 8.35 -4.21 -22.87
C ALA A 93 9.85 -4.06 -22.57
N LEU A 94 10.68 -4.82 -23.24
CA LEU A 94 12.14 -4.77 -23.08
C LEU A 94 12.70 -3.41 -23.48
N GLU A 95 12.32 -2.87 -24.64
CA GLU A 95 12.74 -1.54 -25.11
C GLU A 95 12.32 -0.42 -24.13
N ASN A 96 11.13 -0.51 -23.52
CA ASN A 96 10.72 0.42 -22.48
C ASN A 96 11.71 0.41 -21.31
N LEU A 97 12.03 -0.76 -20.76
CA LEU A 97 12.96 -0.86 -19.64
C LEU A 97 14.36 -0.41 -20.00
N GLN A 98 14.88 -0.80 -21.18
CA GLN A 98 16.18 -0.37 -21.67
C GLN A 98 16.28 1.15 -21.85
N LEU A 99 15.23 1.77 -22.40
CA LEU A 99 15.15 3.23 -22.54
C LEU A 99 15.20 3.91 -21.17
N TYR A 100 14.40 3.44 -20.20
CA TYR A 100 14.42 4.01 -18.84
C TYR A 100 15.75 3.76 -18.13
N ALA A 101 16.36 2.59 -18.30
CA ALA A 101 17.68 2.28 -17.76
C ALA A 101 18.75 3.29 -18.26
N SER A 102 18.65 3.74 -19.51
CA SER A 102 19.58 4.73 -20.09
C SER A 102 19.54 6.13 -19.44
N PHE A 103 18.51 6.43 -18.67
CA PHE A 103 18.40 7.72 -17.96
C PHE A 103 19.21 7.76 -16.65
N PHE A 104 19.56 6.59 -16.11
CA PHE A 104 20.35 6.49 -14.88
C PHE A 104 21.85 6.50 -15.20
N LYS A 105 22.61 7.13 -14.31
CA LYS A 105 24.08 7.14 -14.37
C LYS A 105 24.68 5.91 -13.70
N SER A 106 24.02 5.43 -12.66
CA SER A 106 24.41 4.24 -11.92
C SER A 106 24.03 2.97 -12.68
N ALA A 107 24.68 1.85 -12.34
CA ALA A 107 24.30 0.55 -12.88
C ALA A 107 22.85 0.21 -12.51
N THR A 108 22.09 -0.25 -13.49
CA THR A 108 20.71 -0.68 -13.31
C THR A 108 20.61 -2.20 -13.17
N ARG A 109 19.48 -2.67 -12.65
CA ARG A 109 19.13 -4.09 -12.71
C ARG A 109 18.91 -4.51 -14.15
N ASP A 110 19.12 -5.81 -14.40
CA ASP A 110 18.87 -6.39 -15.72
C ASP A 110 17.36 -6.30 -16.06
N PRO A 111 16.99 -5.64 -17.18
CA PRO A 111 15.62 -5.57 -17.65
C PRO A 111 14.95 -6.93 -17.86
N GLU A 112 15.68 -7.95 -18.34
CA GLU A 112 15.10 -9.29 -18.56
C GLU A 112 14.77 -10.00 -17.24
N GLU A 113 15.63 -9.88 -16.23
CA GLU A 113 15.34 -10.38 -14.88
C GLU A 113 14.12 -9.69 -14.25
N LEU A 114 13.98 -8.38 -14.47
CA LEU A 114 12.82 -7.62 -13.99
C LEU A 114 11.52 -8.04 -14.68
N LEU A 115 11.55 -8.31 -15.99
CA LEU A 115 10.38 -8.83 -16.70
C LEU A 115 9.99 -10.21 -16.18
N LYS A 116 10.95 -11.08 -15.95
CA LYS A 116 10.71 -12.42 -15.38
C LYS A 116 10.11 -12.37 -13.97
N MET A 117 10.51 -11.39 -13.15
CA MET A 117 9.99 -11.21 -11.79
C MET A 117 8.46 -11.02 -11.76
N VAL A 118 7.88 -10.51 -12.83
CA VAL A 118 6.43 -10.18 -12.94
C VAL A 118 5.73 -10.96 -14.05
N ASP A 119 6.26 -12.10 -14.48
CA ASP A 119 5.69 -12.96 -15.53
C ASP A 119 5.40 -12.19 -16.84
N LEU A 120 6.37 -11.40 -17.30
CA LEU A 120 6.31 -10.68 -18.58
C LEU A 120 7.48 -11.03 -19.51
N ASP A 121 8.30 -12.01 -19.18
CA ASP A 121 9.44 -12.45 -20.00
C ASP A 121 9.00 -13.06 -21.35
N GLY A 122 7.85 -13.77 -21.36
CA GLY A 122 7.25 -14.29 -22.58
C GLY A 122 6.71 -13.18 -23.53
N ASP A 123 6.43 -11.99 -22.99
CA ASP A 123 5.90 -10.84 -23.73
C ASP A 123 6.93 -9.72 -23.95
N ARG A 124 8.23 -9.99 -23.68
CA ARG A 124 9.30 -8.99 -23.71
C ARG A 124 9.41 -8.22 -25.02
N ASP A 125 9.14 -8.90 -26.14
CA ASP A 125 9.23 -8.36 -27.50
C ASP A 125 7.85 -7.86 -28.03
N THR A 126 6.81 -7.92 -27.18
CA THR A 126 5.47 -7.43 -27.51
C THR A 126 5.38 -5.93 -27.22
N ARG A 127 4.79 -5.16 -28.17
CA ARG A 127 4.58 -3.72 -27.99
C ARG A 127 3.59 -3.45 -26.85
N VAL A 128 3.89 -2.46 -26.04
CA VAL A 128 3.08 -2.11 -24.85
C VAL A 128 1.66 -1.65 -25.21
N GLU A 129 1.41 -1.17 -26.42
CA GLU A 129 0.05 -0.86 -26.86
C GLU A 129 -0.88 -2.09 -26.84
N ALA A 130 -0.36 -3.29 -27.06
CA ALA A 130 -1.10 -4.55 -27.02
C ALA A 130 -1.28 -5.11 -25.59
N PHE A 131 -0.62 -4.53 -24.59
CA PHE A 131 -0.69 -4.99 -23.20
C PHE A 131 -2.05 -4.71 -22.57
N SER A 132 -2.55 -5.66 -21.78
CA SER A 132 -3.67 -5.44 -20.89
C SER A 132 -3.34 -4.36 -19.83
N LYS A 133 -4.34 -3.85 -19.12
CA LYS A 133 -4.12 -2.92 -18.00
C LYS A 133 -3.19 -3.53 -16.95
N GLY A 134 -3.41 -4.79 -16.57
CA GLY A 134 -2.58 -5.50 -15.59
C GLY A 134 -1.13 -5.69 -16.04
N MET A 135 -0.89 -6.03 -17.31
CA MET A 135 0.48 -6.12 -17.86
C MET A 135 1.19 -4.76 -17.82
N LYS A 136 0.49 -3.67 -18.16
CA LYS A 136 1.03 -2.30 -18.08
C LYS A 136 1.37 -1.91 -16.64
N MET A 137 0.54 -2.28 -15.67
CA MET A 137 0.80 -2.04 -14.24
C MET A 137 2.06 -2.78 -13.79
N ARG A 138 2.18 -4.08 -14.09
CA ARG A 138 3.35 -4.89 -13.76
C ARG A 138 4.64 -4.35 -14.41
N LEU A 139 4.58 -3.95 -15.68
CA LEU A 139 5.72 -3.33 -16.36
C LEU A 139 6.12 -1.98 -15.73
N SER A 140 5.13 -1.15 -15.36
CA SER A 140 5.37 0.12 -14.66
C SER A 140 6.02 -0.09 -13.29
N PHE A 141 5.62 -1.13 -12.58
CA PHE A 141 6.20 -1.49 -11.29
C PHE A 141 7.67 -1.88 -11.42
N VAL A 142 8.02 -2.84 -12.30
CA VAL A 142 9.42 -3.26 -12.44
C VAL A 142 10.29 -2.16 -13.04
N ARG A 143 9.74 -1.27 -13.84
CA ARG A 143 10.44 -0.05 -14.27
C ARG A 143 10.90 0.79 -13.07
N ALA A 144 10.08 0.88 -12.00
CA ALA A 144 10.45 1.60 -10.79
C ALA A 144 11.56 0.91 -9.98
N LEU A 145 11.92 -0.33 -10.33
CA LEU A 145 12.99 -1.10 -9.68
C LEU A 145 14.32 -1.07 -10.44
N LEU A 146 14.37 -0.46 -11.64
CA LEU A 146 15.55 -0.46 -12.51
C LEU A 146 16.81 0.04 -11.81
N ASN A 147 16.71 1.14 -11.08
CA ASN A 147 17.83 1.81 -10.41
C ASN A 147 18.14 1.23 -9.01
N ASN A 148 17.61 0.06 -8.66
CA ASN A 148 17.78 -0.55 -7.35
C ASN A 148 17.49 0.42 -6.19
N PRO A 149 16.24 0.94 -6.08
CA PRO A 149 15.91 2.04 -5.19
C PRO A 149 16.01 1.68 -3.71
N GLU A 150 16.45 2.64 -2.89
CA GLU A 150 16.38 2.59 -1.42
C GLU A 150 14.99 2.93 -0.91
N LEU A 151 14.25 3.73 -1.69
CA LEU A 151 12.90 4.22 -1.37
C LEU A 151 11.98 4.05 -2.58
N LEU A 152 10.89 3.32 -2.38
CA LEU A 152 9.93 2.99 -3.43
C LEU A 152 8.58 3.64 -3.14
N PHE A 153 8.06 4.41 -4.10
CA PHE A 153 6.75 5.04 -4.07
C PHE A 153 5.78 4.28 -4.97
N LEU A 154 4.69 3.79 -4.41
CA LEU A 154 3.69 2.99 -5.11
C LEU A 154 2.30 3.64 -4.97
N ASP A 155 1.67 3.99 -6.08
CA ASP A 155 0.29 4.52 -6.09
C ASP A 155 -0.65 3.44 -6.63
N GLU A 156 -1.49 2.89 -5.74
CA GLU A 156 -2.46 1.82 -6.04
C GLU A 156 -1.83 0.60 -6.73
N PRO A 157 -0.78 -0.03 -6.18
CA PRO A 157 0.06 -1.00 -6.91
C PRO A 157 -0.67 -2.28 -7.36
N THR A 158 -1.80 -2.62 -6.74
CA THR A 158 -2.59 -3.82 -7.01
C THR A 158 -3.91 -3.54 -7.74
N ALA A 159 -4.23 -2.24 -7.96
CA ALA A 159 -5.50 -1.84 -8.54
C ALA A 159 -5.71 -2.39 -9.96
N GLY A 160 -6.82 -3.14 -10.14
CA GLY A 160 -7.19 -3.70 -11.44
C GLY A 160 -6.35 -4.89 -11.89
N LEU A 161 -5.58 -5.49 -10.99
CA LEU A 161 -4.97 -6.80 -11.20
C LEU A 161 -5.95 -7.91 -10.80
N ASP A 162 -5.86 -9.05 -11.47
CA ASP A 162 -6.49 -10.27 -10.97
C ASP A 162 -5.80 -10.77 -9.70
N PRO A 163 -6.46 -11.64 -8.90
CA PRO A 163 -5.92 -12.07 -7.61
C PRO A 163 -4.53 -12.71 -7.67
N GLY A 164 -4.22 -13.47 -8.75
CA GLY A 164 -2.92 -14.11 -8.94
C GLY A 164 -1.81 -13.08 -9.14
N ASN A 165 -2.02 -12.14 -10.07
CA ASN A 165 -1.05 -11.06 -10.33
C ASN A 165 -0.92 -10.10 -9.13
N ALA A 166 -2.02 -9.80 -8.44
CA ALA A 166 -1.97 -9.00 -7.21
C ALA A 166 -1.13 -9.69 -6.13
N ARG A 167 -1.22 -11.03 -6.00
CA ARG A 167 -0.40 -11.79 -5.06
C ARG A 167 1.08 -11.71 -5.39
N ILE A 168 1.46 -11.93 -6.65
CA ILE A 168 2.85 -11.80 -7.12
C ILE A 168 3.40 -10.41 -6.75
N MET A 169 2.65 -9.35 -7.03
CA MET A 169 3.07 -7.98 -6.72
C MET A 169 3.27 -7.77 -5.22
N LYS A 170 2.37 -8.27 -4.39
CA LYS A 170 2.48 -8.17 -2.93
C LYS A 170 3.69 -8.92 -2.40
N ASP A 171 3.93 -10.12 -2.88
CA ASP A 171 5.10 -10.92 -2.49
C ASP A 171 6.40 -10.19 -2.84
N ILE A 172 6.51 -9.60 -4.04
CA ILE A 172 7.68 -8.81 -4.45
C ILE A 172 7.86 -7.58 -3.54
N ILE A 173 6.80 -6.84 -3.21
CA ILE A 173 6.87 -5.67 -2.32
C ILE A 173 7.38 -6.07 -0.93
N GLN A 174 6.91 -7.20 -0.39
CA GLN A 174 7.38 -7.72 0.90
C GLN A 174 8.83 -8.19 0.83
N ASP A 175 9.26 -8.82 -0.27
CA ASP A 175 10.64 -9.23 -0.46
C ASP A 175 11.60 -8.03 -0.55
N LEU A 176 11.21 -6.98 -1.25
CA LEU A 176 11.98 -5.73 -1.31
C LEU A 176 12.13 -5.11 0.09
N GLN A 177 11.06 -5.08 0.89
CA GLN A 177 11.11 -4.61 2.27
C GLN A 177 12.05 -5.46 3.13
N ARG A 178 12.03 -6.80 3.00
CA ARG A 178 12.97 -7.69 3.71
C ARG A 178 14.43 -7.44 3.31
N GLN A 179 14.67 -6.96 2.11
CA GLN A 179 15.99 -6.53 1.63
C GLN A 179 16.38 -5.12 2.10
N GLY A 180 15.52 -4.45 2.89
CA GLY A 180 15.79 -3.13 3.47
C GLY A 180 15.24 -1.95 2.67
N VAL A 181 14.52 -2.18 1.57
CA VAL A 181 13.87 -1.11 0.80
C VAL A 181 12.73 -0.52 1.63
N THR A 182 12.71 0.80 1.74
CA THR A 182 11.60 1.53 2.36
C THR A 182 10.49 1.72 1.31
N VAL A 183 9.25 1.43 1.66
CA VAL A 183 8.13 1.55 0.73
C VAL A 183 7.08 2.52 1.28
N PHE A 184 6.75 3.54 0.50
CA PHE A 184 5.57 4.36 0.70
C PHE A 184 4.51 3.96 -0.33
N LEU A 185 3.37 3.48 0.13
CA LEU A 185 2.28 3.12 -0.76
C LEU A 185 1.00 3.88 -0.45
N THR A 186 0.22 4.14 -1.49
CA THR A 186 -1.13 4.67 -1.34
C THR A 186 -2.12 3.65 -1.86
N THR A 187 -3.22 3.45 -1.15
CA THR A 187 -4.30 2.58 -1.60
C THR A 187 -5.64 2.95 -0.96
N HIS A 188 -6.73 2.53 -1.59
CA HIS A 188 -8.07 2.50 -0.99
C HIS A 188 -8.51 1.05 -0.66
N HIS A 189 -7.68 0.05 -1.02
CA HIS A 189 -7.94 -1.37 -0.72
C HIS A 189 -7.46 -1.71 0.70
N MET A 190 -8.42 -1.91 1.61
CA MET A 190 -8.16 -2.18 3.04
C MET A 190 -7.40 -3.48 3.27
N ASP A 191 -7.75 -4.53 2.51
CA ASP A 191 -7.12 -5.84 2.65
C ASP A 191 -5.65 -5.80 2.24
N ASP A 192 -5.33 -5.15 1.12
CA ASP A 192 -3.95 -5.00 0.66
C ASP A 192 -3.11 -4.17 1.64
N ALA A 193 -3.66 -3.07 2.18
CA ALA A 193 -2.98 -2.30 3.22
C ALA A 193 -2.77 -3.13 4.48
N GLY A 194 -3.77 -3.94 4.86
CA GLY A 194 -3.72 -4.82 6.03
C GLY A 194 -2.69 -5.94 5.93
N GLU A 195 -2.41 -6.40 4.70
CA GLU A 195 -1.44 -7.44 4.41
C GLU A 195 -0.02 -6.89 4.25
N LEU A 196 0.14 -5.74 3.60
CA LEU A 196 1.43 -5.18 3.23
C LEU A 196 2.03 -4.25 4.29
N CYS A 197 1.21 -3.35 4.87
CA CYS A 197 1.74 -2.24 5.65
C CYS A 197 2.12 -2.63 7.07
N ASN A 198 3.34 -2.29 7.49
CA ASN A 198 3.76 -2.35 8.89
C ASN A 198 3.00 -1.30 9.72
N ARG A 199 2.98 -0.06 9.20
CA ARG A 199 2.25 1.08 9.73
C ARG A 199 1.43 1.72 8.63
N LEU A 200 0.33 2.34 9.01
CA LEU A 200 -0.50 3.07 8.07
C LEU A 200 -1.04 4.37 8.69
N ALA A 201 -1.39 5.28 7.81
CA ALA A 201 -2.10 6.49 8.13
C ALA A 201 -3.47 6.48 7.42
N PHE A 202 -4.55 6.74 8.15
CA PHE A 202 -5.82 7.05 7.53
C PHE A 202 -5.80 8.49 7.03
N MET A 203 -6.12 8.68 5.75
CA MET A 203 -6.18 10.00 5.15
C MET A 203 -7.60 10.37 4.74
N VAL A 204 -8.09 11.49 5.28
CA VAL A 204 -9.44 11.99 5.05
C VAL A 204 -9.41 13.51 4.89
N ASP A 205 -9.94 14.02 3.78
CA ASP A 205 -10.05 15.45 3.49
C ASP A 205 -8.74 16.25 3.68
N GLY A 206 -7.61 15.64 3.36
CA GLY A 206 -6.28 16.23 3.45
C GLY A 206 -5.67 16.20 4.84
N THR A 207 -6.23 15.47 5.80
CA THR A 207 -5.71 15.30 7.17
C THR A 207 -5.40 13.83 7.48
N LEU A 208 -4.62 13.59 8.53
CA LEU A 208 -4.24 12.25 9.01
C LEU A 208 -4.80 12.04 10.43
N PRO A 209 -6.07 11.65 10.59
CA PRO A 209 -6.68 11.45 11.90
C PRO A 209 -6.06 10.32 12.73
N VAL A 210 -5.44 9.34 12.07
CA VAL A 210 -4.77 8.21 12.74
C VAL A 210 -3.53 7.82 11.98
N ILE A 211 -2.46 7.55 12.72
CA ILE A 211 -1.22 6.90 12.26
C ILE A 211 -0.86 5.87 13.30
N ASP A 212 -0.79 4.59 12.91
CA ASP A 212 -0.42 3.53 13.86
C ASP A 212 0.06 2.27 13.13
N TYR A 213 0.61 1.32 13.90
CA TYR A 213 0.90 -0.02 13.42
C TYR A 213 -0.39 -0.75 13.08
N THR A 214 -0.41 -1.42 11.94
CA THR A 214 -1.58 -2.17 11.45
C THR A 214 -2.09 -3.17 12.48
N LYS A 215 -1.17 -3.86 13.17
CA LYS A 215 -1.49 -4.80 14.24
C LYS A 215 -2.13 -4.11 15.46
N GLU A 216 -1.60 -2.95 15.87
CA GLU A 216 -2.13 -2.20 17.02
C GLU A 216 -3.53 -1.66 16.75
N LEU A 217 -3.78 -1.18 15.53
CA LEU A 217 -5.12 -0.75 15.12
C LEU A 217 -6.14 -1.88 15.28
N ARG A 218 -5.80 -3.08 14.80
CA ARG A 218 -6.69 -4.25 14.94
C ARG A 218 -6.90 -4.64 16.39
N LEU A 219 -5.86 -4.61 17.24
CA LEU A 219 -5.97 -4.93 18.66
C LEU A 219 -6.80 -3.92 19.45
N ARG A 220 -6.66 -2.61 19.18
CA ARG A 220 -7.37 -1.54 19.90
C ARG A 220 -8.83 -1.39 19.47
N HIS A 221 -9.12 -1.60 18.20
CA HIS A 221 -10.45 -1.38 17.63
C HIS A 221 -11.21 -2.65 17.33
N GLY A 222 -10.53 -3.82 17.38
CA GLY A 222 -11.10 -5.13 17.10
C GLY A 222 -12.23 -5.49 18.08
N LYS A 223 -13.20 -6.22 17.58
CA LYS A 223 -14.12 -6.98 18.44
C LYS A 223 -13.30 -8.14 19.01
N LYS A 224 -13.09 -8.15 20.31
CA LYS A 224 -12.47 -9.29 20.99
C LYS A 224 -13.50 -10.42 21.14
N THR A 225 -13.92 -10.99 20.01
CA THR A 225 -14.88 -12.08 19.98
C THR A 225 -14.35 -13.29 19.21
N VAL A 226 -14.80 -14.47 19.61
CA VAL A 226 -14.60 -15.72 18.89
C VAL A 226 -15.93 -16.16 18.31
N ARG A 227 -15.98 -16.41 17.02
CA ARG A 227 -17.12 -17.01 16.33
C ARG A 227 -16.88 -18.51 16.23
N VAL A 228 -17.87 -19.29 16.67
CA VAL A 228 -17.89 -20.75 16.56
C VAL A 228 -19.02 -21.13 15.62
N GLU A 229 -18.69 -21.86 14.57
CA GLU A 229 -19.69 -22.50 13.70
C GLU A 229 -19.73 -23.98 14.00
N TYR A 230 -20.92 -24.50 14.23
CA TYR A 230 -21.13 -25.88 14.62
C TYR A 230 -22.38 -26.46 13.96
N ARG A 231 -22.43 -27.81 13.85
CA ARG A 231 -23.59 -28.52 13.30
C ARG A 231 -24.46 -29.05 14.43
N GLU A 232 -25.77 -28.78 14.32
CA GLU A 232 -26.80 -29.31 15.20
C GLU A 232 -28.05 -29.63 14.40
N GLY A 233 -28.59 -30.84 14.55
CA GLY A 233 -29.80 -31.27 13.83
C GLY A 233 -29.69 -31.18 12.29
N GLY A 234 -28.50 -31.34 11.73
CA GLY A 234 -28.25 -31.18 10.28
C GLY A 234 -28.14 -29.74 9.77
N LYS A 235 -28.27 -28.75 10.64
CA LYS A 235 -28.15 -27.32 10.31
C LYS A 235 -26.82 -26.77 10.82
N ILE A 236 -26.28 -25.78 10.10
CA ILE A 236 -25.12 -25.01 10.55
C ILE A 236 -25.60 -23.83 11.37
N ASN A 237 -25.13 -23.75 12.58
CA ASN A 237 -25.38 -22.64 13.51
C ASN A 237 -24.08 -21.89 13.78
N SER A 238 -24.19 -20.61 14.18
CA SER A 238 -23.05 -19.76 14.51
C SER A 238 -23.35 -18.96 15.78
N LEU A 239 -22.41 -18.95 16.72
CA LEU A 239 -22.46 -18.14 17.92
C LEU A 239 -21.16 -17.36 18.11
N GLU A 240 -21.28 -16.15 18.69
CA GLU A 240 -20.16 -15.28 19.02
C GLU A 240 -20.00 -15.19 20.54
N PHE A 241 -18.75 -15.30 20.99
CA PHE A 241 -18.38 -15.24 22.41
C PHE A 241 -17.32 -14.19 22.63
N PRO A 242 -17.37 -13.37 23.70
CA PRO A 242 -16.25 -12.54 24.10
C PRO A 242 -14.99 -13.38 24.35
N VAL A 243 -13.83 -12.91 23.88
CA VAL A 243 -12.54 -13.58 24.16
C VAL A 243 -12.22 -13.55 25.66
N ASP A 244 -12.59 -12.45 26.32
CA ASP A 244 -12.41 -12.28 27.75
C ASP A 244 -13.23 -13.34 28.49
N HIS A 245 -12.54 -14.15 29.31
CA HIS A 245 -13.12 -15.28 30.06
C HIS A 245 -13.74 -16.40 29.19
N LEU A 246 -13.31 -16.55 27.94
CA LEU A 246 -13.82 -17.58 27.01
C LEU A 246 -13.76 -19.00 27.61
N GLY A 247 -12.64 -19.34 28.26
CA GLY A 247 -12.42 -20.64 28.87
C GLY A 247 -13.36 -20.98 30.04
N SER A 248 -13.98 -19.99 30.65
CA SER A 248 -14.97 -20.16 31.74
C SER A 248 -16.41 -19.96 31.29
N ASN A 249 -16.65 -19.72 29.98
CA ASN A 249 -18.00 -19.54 29.44
C ASN A 249 -18.72 -20.90 29.28
N PRO A 250 -19.82 -21.16 30.04
CA PRO A 250 -20.47 -22.46 30.01
C PRO A 250 -21.05 -22.82 28.64
N ALA A 251 -21.59 -21.84 27.91
CA ALA A 251 -22.18 -22.08 26.58
C ALA A 251 -21.11 -22.39 25.55
N PHE A 252 -19.93 -21.74 25.63
CA PHE A 252 -18.79 -22.08 24.79
C PHE A 252 -18.29 -23.50 25.06
N SER A 253 -18.16 -23.88 26.34
CA SER A 253 -17.73 -25.21 26.77
C SER A 253 -18.72 -26.29 26.33
N ASP A 254 -20.05 -26.03 26.45
CA ASP A 254 -21.09 -26.97 26.02
C ASP A 254 -21.00 -27.26 24.51
N ILE A 255 -20.82 -26.21 23.70
CA ILE A 255 -20.66 -26.35 22.24
C ILE A 255 -19.42 -27.19 21.92
N LEU A 256 -18.28 -26.92 22.56
CA LEU A 256 -17.04 -27.65 22.30
C LEU A 256 -17.15 -29.13 22.69
N GLN A 257 -17.90 -29.46 23.73
CA GLN A 257 -18.04 -30.83 24.23
C GLN A 257 -19.12 -31.65 23.53
N ASN A 258 -20.24 -30.99 23.13
CA ASN A 258 -21.45 -31.68 22.76
C ASN A 258 -21.90 -31.45 21.31
N ARG A 259 -21.18 -30.67 20.50
CA ARG A 259 -21.52 -30.35 19.11
C ARG A 259 -20.38 -30.65 18.15
N GLU A 260 -20.69 -30.90 16.89
CA GLU A 260 -19.72 -31.04 15.80
C GLU A 260 -19.23 -29.65 15.39
N ILE A 261 -18.00 -29.27 15.80
CA ILE A 261 -17.41 -27.99 15.46
C ILE A 261 -16.95 -28.00 14.00
N LEU A 262 -17.35 -26.99 13.23
CA LEU A 262 -16.94 -26.78 11.85
C LEU A 262 -15.78 -25.78 11.79
N THR A 263 -15.93 -24.62 12.44
CA THR A 263 -14.87 -23.59 12.46
C THR A 263 -14.86 -22.86 13.81
N ILE A 264 -13.67 -22.37 14.18
CA ILE A 264 -13.47 -21.42 15.28
C ILE A 264 -12.59 -20.30 14.78
N HIS A 265 -13.12 -19.08 14.74
CA HIS A 265 -12.38 -17.92 14.27
C HIS A 265 -12.42 -16.77 15.28
N THR A 266 -11.27 -16.22 15.59
CA THR A 266 -11.19 -14.94 16.29
C THR A 266 -11.62 -13.85 15.31
N GLN A 267 -12.61 -13.05 15.67
CA GLN A 267 -13.03 -11.91 14.86
C GLN A 267 -12.13 -10.70 15.17
N GLU A 268 -11.22 -10.44 14.28
CA GLU A 268 -10.50 -9.17 14.27
C GLU A 268 -11.35 -8.13 13.50
N ALA A 269 -11.29 -6.86 13.92
CA ALA A 269 -11.89 -5.81 13.11
C ALA A 269 -11.15 -5.70 11.77
N SER A 270 -11.91 -5.60 10.69
CA SER A 270 -11.33 -5.21 9.41
C SER A 270 -10.79 -3.78 9.49
N LEU A 271 -9.79 -3.45 8.68
CA LEU A 271 -9.33 -2.06 8.59
C LEU A 271 -10.44 -1.12 8.12
N GLU A 272 -11.42 -1.63 7.37
CA GLU A 272 -12.60 -0.88 6.95
C GLU A 272 -13.50 -0.50 8.15
N ASP A 273 -13.81 -1.45 9.04
CA ASP A 273 -14.57 -1.17 10.26
C ASP A 273 -13.85 -0.14 11.14
N ILE A 274 -12.51 -0.29 11.26
CA ILE A 274 -11.69 0.64 12.03
C ILE A 274 -11.71 2.02 11.37
N PHE A 275 -11.55 2.10 10.06
CA PHE A 275 -11.60 3.35 9.31
C PHE A 275 -12.93 4.07 9.52
N ILE A 276 -14.07 3.37 9.35
CA ILE A 276 -15.41 3.95 9.56
C ILE A 276 -15.57 4.43 11.00
N LYS A 277 -15.16 3.62 11.99
CA LYS A 277 -15.27 3.94 13.41
C LYS A 277 -14.50 5.19 13.80
N VAL A 278 -13.28 5.35 13.26
CA VAL A 278 -12.38 6.45 13.62
C VAL A 278 -12.69 7.73 12.84
N THR A 279 -13.05 7.60 11.56
CA THR A 279 -13.22 8.76 10.67
C THR A 279 -14.68 9.17 10.49
N GLY A 280 -15.64 8.32 10.83
CA GLY A 280 -17.07 8.52 10.56
C GLY A 280 -17.44 8.49 9.07
N LYS A 281 -16.51 8.11 8.19
CA LYS A 281 -16.70 8.10 6.73
C LYS A 281 -16.66 6.68 6.18
N GLN A 282 -17.47 6.43 5.16
CA GLN A 282 -17.40 5.20 4.37
C GLN A 282 -16.46 5.39 3.17
N LEU A 283 -15.75 4.35 2.80
CA LEU A 283 -15.07 4.30 1.50
C LEU A 283 -16.16 4.11 0.44
N LYS A 284 -16.35 5.09 -0.42
CA LYS A 284 -17.17 4.89 -1.62
C LYS A 284 -16.31 4.09 -2.61
N HIS A 285 -16.76 2.90 -2.90
CA HIS A 285 -16.23 2.04 -3.97
C HIS A 285 -16.49 2.62 -5.34
#